data_90d5f27d9a6ff0c6d63f77e39b600986
#
_entry.id   90d5f27d9a6ff0c6d63f77e39b600986
#
_cell.length_a   1.000
_cell.length_b   1.000
_cell.length_c   1.000
_cell.angle_alpha   90.00
_cell.angle_beta   90.00
_cell.angle_gamma   90.00
#
_symmetry.space_group_name_H-M   'P 1'
#
loop_
_entity.id
_entity.type
_entity.pdbx_description
1 polymer ?
#
loop_
_entity_poly.entity_id
_entity_poly.type
_entity_poly.pdbx_seq_one_letter_code
_entity_poly.pdbx_strand_id
1 'polypeptide(L)'
;MTATATSGVFGPPRDTADLAAVKALFLEYAQSLDFDLCFQDFEAEMAAFPGQYAPPGGALLLARLDGAAVGAVGLRDLGEGICEMKRLYLRPAARGSGLGPALVDGIIAEGRRLGYRRMR
;
A
#
# COMPACT_ATOMS: atom_id res chain seq x y z
N MET A 1 12.84 10.30 27.37
CA MET A 1 12.60 10.07 26.84
C MET A 1 12.23 9.49 26.40
N THR A 2 11.81 9.27 26.13
CA THR A 2 11.43 8.73 25.70
C THR A 2 11.07 8.20 25.05
N ALA A 3 11.00 7.94 25.09
CA ALA A 3 10.53 7.35 24.55
C ALA A 3 10.38 6.90 23.65
N THR A 4 10.51 6.41 23.43
CA THR A 4 10.30 5.93 22.61
C THR A 4 9.76 5.30 22.01
N ALA A 5 9.68 5.38 22.08
CA ALA A 5 8.61 4.77 21.66
C ALA A 5 8.66 4.18 20.34
N THR A 6 7.69 3.45 20.07
CA THR A 6 7.49 2.87 18.78
C THR A 6 7.37 3.96 17.74
N SER A 7 8.21 3.91 16.73
CA SER A 7 8.25 4.92 15.70
C SER A 7 7.66 4.36 14.42
N GLY A 8 6.51 4.88 14.01
CA GLY A 8 5.87 4.50 12.77
C GLY A 8 6.05 5.58 11.72
N VAL A 9 6.49 5.19 10.53
CA VAL A 9 6.63 6.10 9.40
C VAL A 9 6.07 5.45 8.15
N PHE A 10 5.65 6.25 7.19
CA PHE A 10 5.22 5.72 5.90
C PHE A 10 5.69 6.66 4.79
N GLY A 11 5.78 6.12 3.60
CA GLY A 11 6.14 6.90 2.42
C GLY A 11 6.17 6.02 1.19
N PRO A 12 6.48 6.60 0.03
CA PRO A 12 6.58 5.81 -1.19
C PRO A 12 7.79 4.89 -1.15
N PRO A 13 7.75 3.78 -1.89
CA PRO A 13 8.92 2.94 -2.01
C PRO A 13 10.03 3.70 -2.73
N ARG A 14 11.25 3.61 -2.24
CA ARG A 14 12.37 4.39 -2.73
C ARG A 14 13.32 3.60 -3.60
N ASP A 15 13.26 2.29 -3.52
CA ASP A 15 14.19 1.41 -4.23
C ASP A 15 13.55 0.04 -4.45
N THR A 16 14.31 -0.87 -5.04
CA THR A 16 13.82 -2.22 -5.35
C THR A 16 13.54 -3.02 -4.09
N ALA A 17 14.28 -2.77 -3.01
CA ALA A 17 14.03 -3.46 -1.75
C ALA A 17 12.68 -3.05 -1.17
N ASP A 18 12.34 -1.77 -1.24
CA ASP A 18 11.05 -1.27 -0.79
C ASP A 18 9.92 -1.85 -1.63
N LEU A 19 10.10 -1.90 -2.95
CA LEU A 19 9.10 -2.51 -3.84
C LEU A 19 8.88 -3.98 -3.51
N ALA A 20 9.96 -4.70 -3.24
CA ALA A 20 9.86 -6.10 -2.85
C ALA A 20 9.10 -6.26 -1.54
N ALA A 21 9.30 -5.33 -0.59
CA ALA A 21 8.59 -5.35 0.68
C ALA A 21 7.09 -5.12 0.48
N VAL A 22 6.72 -4.17 -0.38
CA VAL A 22 5.31 -3.93 -0.69
C VAL A 22 4.69 -5.18 -1.33
N LYS A 23 5.38 -5.77 -2.30
CA LYS A 23 4.88 -6.97 -2.96
C LYS A 23 4.67 -8.10 -1.95
N ALA A 24 5.62 -8.29 -1.03
CA ALA A 24 5.51 -9.31 0.00
C ALA A 24 4.29 -9.08 0.89
N LEU A 25 4.02 -7.82 1.24
CA LEU A 25 2.86 -7.47 2.05
C LEU A 25 1.56 -7.73 1.30
N PHE A 26 1.52 -7.44 0.01
CA PHE A 26 0.34 -7.72 -0.81
C PHE A 26 0.08 -9.23 -0.90
N LEU A 27 1.14 -10.03 -1.02
CA LEU A 27 1.02 -11.49 -1.01
C LEU A 27 0.49 -11.98 0.34
N GLU A 28 0.98 -11.41 1.42
CA GLU A 28 0.53 -11.73 2.77
C GLU A 28 -0.95 -11.39 2.95
N TYR A 29 -1.35 -10.24 2.42
CA TYR A 29 -2.75 -9.81 2.44
C TYR A 29 -3.65 -10.81 1.71
N ALA A 30 -3.25 -11.23 0.52
CA ALA A 30 -4.02 -12.18 -0.26
C ALA A 30 -4.18 -13.51 0.47
N GLN A 31 -3.11 -13.97 1.10
CA GLN A 31 -3.15 -15.22 1.88
C GLN A 31 -4.08 -15.10 3.08
N SER A 32 -4.16 -13.92 3.67
CA SER A 32 -5.00 -13.69 4.85
C SER A 32 -6.49 -13.73 4.53
N LEU A 33 -6.85 -13.51 3.27
CA LEU A 33 -8.25 -13.48 2.86
C LEU A 33 -8.86 -14.85 2.64
N ASP A 34 -8.03 -15.85 2.49
CA ASP A 34 -8.49 -17.22 2.27
C ASP A 34 -9.49 -17.31 1.11
N PHE A 35 -9.22 -16.61 0.02
CA PHE A 35 -10.07 -16.60 -1.15
C PHE A 35 -9.33 -17.09 -2.33
N ASP A 36 -10.03 -17.68 -3.27
CA ASP A 36 -9.47 -18.05 -4.56
C ASP A 36 -10.15 -17.35 -5.75
N LEU A 37 -11.17 -16.54 -5.48
CA LEU A 37 -11.97 -15.94 -6.53
C LEU A 37 -11.18 -15.13 -7.53
N CYS A 38 -10.24 -14.37 -7.08
CA CYS A 38 -9.44 -13.51 -7.93
C CYS A 38 -7.99 -13.96 -7.98
N PHE A 39 -7.76 -15.22 -7.74
CA PHE A 39 -6.40 -15.72 -7.60
C PHE A 39 -5.58 -15.51 -8.87
N GLN A 40 -6.16 -15.80 -10.03
CA GLN A 40 -5.44 -15.63 -11.30
C GLN A 40 -5.15 -14.17 -11.59
N ASP A 41 -6.12 -13.29 -11.32
CA ASP A 41 -5.92 -11.85 -11.51
C ASP A 41 -4.84 -11.33 -10.57
N PHE A 42 -4.85 -11.82 -9.33
CA PHE A 42 -3.85 -11.43 -8.36
C PHE A 42 -2.46 -11.92 -8.76
N GLU A 43 -2.36 -13.13 -9.27
CA GLU A 43 -1.08 -13.66 -9.74
C GLU A 43 -0.54 -12.82 -10.88
N ALA A 44 -1.40 -12.44 -11.82
CA ALA A 44 -1.00 -11.59 -12.93
C ALA A 44 -0.54 -10.21 -12.44
N GLU A 45 -1.26 -9.66 -11.47
CA GLU A 45 -0.89 -8.39 -10.86
C GLU A 45 0.50 -8.47 -10.24
N MET A 46 0.77 -9.54 -9.50
CA MET A 46 2.06 -9.71 -8.82
C MET A 46 3.19 -9.96 -9.82
N ALA A 47 2.91 -10.68 -10.90
CA ALA A 47 3.90 -10.92 -11.94
C ALA A 47 4.30 -9.63 -12.66
N ALA A 48 3.36 -8.70 -12.81
CA ALA A 48 3.59 -7.42 -13.48
C ALA A 48 3.98 -6.30 -12.51
N PHE A 49 4.05 -6.60 -11.23
CA PHE A 49 4.28 -5.59 -10.18
C PHE A 49 5.54 -4.76 -10.48
N PRO A 50 5.51 -3.43 -10.31
CA PRO A 50 4.42 -2.62 -9.75
C PRO A 50 3.27 -2.30 -10.72
N GLY A 51 3.39 -2.60 -12.00
CA GLY A 51 2.34 -2.52 -13.01
C GLY A 51 1.43 -1.31 -12.86
N GLN A 52 0.17 -1.57 -12.50
CA GLN A 52 -0.84 -0.52 -12.38
C GLN A 52 -0.56 0.49 -11.27
N TYR A 53 0.34 0.17 -10.34
CA TYR A 53 0.70 1.08 -9.26
C TYR A 53 1.91 1.94 -9.59
N ALA A 54 2.48 1.77 -10.78
CA ALA A 54 3.65 2.54 -11.18
C ALA A 54 3.26 3.97 -11.54
N PRO A 55 4.17 4.95 -11.30
CA PRO A 55 3.90 6.30 -11.75
C PRO A 55 3.81 6.34 -13.28
N PRO A 56 3.18 7.35 -13.86
CA PRO A 56 2.64 8.54 -13.20
C PRO A 56 1.23 8.38 -12.67
N GLY A 57 0.50 7.36 -13.08
CA GLY A 57 -0.91 7.22 -12.73
C GLY A 57 -1.16 6.51 -11.42
N GLY A 58 -0.25 5.64 -11.01
CA GLY A 58 -0.38 4.87 -9.78
C GLY A 58 0.51 5.37 -8.67
N ALA A 59 0.33 4.80 -7.49
CA ALA A 59 1.16 5.11 -6.33
C ALA A 59 1.16 3.95 -5.35
N LEU A 60 2.20 3.88 -4.56
CA LEU A 60 2.33 2.89 -3.48
C LEU A 60 2.84 3.60 -2.25
N LEU A 61 2.35 3.18 -1.09
CA LEU A 61 2.90 3.62 0.19
C LEU A 61 3.30 2.39 1.00
N LEU A 62 4.42 2.51 1.67
CA LEU A 62 4.97 1.46 2.54
C LEU A 62 5.08 2.02 3.95
N ALA A 63 4.54 1.30 4.91
CA ALA A 63 4.61 1.70 6.32
C ALA A 63 5.62 0.83 7.05
N ARG A 64 6.41 1.46 7.89
CA ARG A 64 7.40 0.80 8.73
C ARG A 64 7.15 1.13 10.19
N LEU A 65 7.45 0.18 11.04
CA LEU A 65 7.37 0.33 12.48
C LEU A 65 8.71 -0.13 13.01
N ASP A 66 9.46 0.78 13.61
CA ASP A 66 10.81 0.51 14.13
C ASP A 66 11.71 -0.11 13.03
N GLY A 67 11.57 0.39 11.81
CA GLY A 67 12.39 -0.05 10.70
C GLY A 67 11.87 -1.26 9.94
N ALA A 68 10.89 -1.96 10.47
CA ALA A 68 10.35 -3.15 9.81
C ALA A 68 9.14 -2.79 8.95
N ALA A 69 9.07 -3.35 7.76
CA ALA A 69 7.92 -3.15 6.88
C ALA A 69 6.71 -3.88 7.45
N VAL A 70 5.62 -3.16 7.70
CA VAL A 70 4.46 -3.73 8.38
C VAL A 70 3.15 -3.45 7.67
N GLY A 71 3.13 -2.59 6.68
CA GLY A 71 1.88 -2.26 5.98
C GLY A 71 2.11 -1.60 4.66
N ALA A 72 1.09 -1.61 3.82
CA ALA A 72 1.17 -1.03 2.49
C ALA A 72 -0.21 -0.71 1.95
N VAL A 73 -0.26 0.13 0.95
CA VAL A 73 -1.49 0.43 0.22
C VAL A 73 -1.11 0.88 -1.18
N GLY A 74 -1.96 0.59 -2.14
CA GLY A 74 -1.77 1.01 -3.53
C GLY A 74 -2.89 1.89 -4.03
N LEU A 75 -2.60 2.62 -5.08
CA LEU A 75 -3.56 3.45 -5.79
C LEU A 75 -3.38 3.21 -7.27
N ARG A 76 -4.46 2.98 -7.97
CA ARG A 76 -4.43 2.82 -9.43
C ARG A 76 -5.42 3.73 -10.11
N ASP A 77 -5.11 4.05 -11.36
CA ASP A 77 -5.96 4.86 -12.22
C ASP A 77 -7.11 4.01 -12.76
N LEU A 78 -8.34 4.49 -12.60
CA LEU A 78 -9.51 3.85 -13.20
C LEU A 78 -9.99 4.59 -14.44
N GLY A 79 -9.34 5.71 -14.79
CA GLY A 79 -9.75 6.55 -15.90
C GLY A 79 -10.72 7.63 -15.46
N GLU A 80 -10.86 8.64 -16.29
CA GLU A 80 -11.83 9.73 -16.13
C GLU A 80 -11.67 10.49 -14.79
N GLY A 81 -10.45 10.60 -14.32
CA GLY A 81 -10.18 11.33 -13.08
C GLY A 81 -10.51 10.57 -11.82
N ILE A 82 -10.75 9.27 -11.94
CA ILE A 82 -11.08 8.39 -10.80
C ILE A 82 -9.92 7.47 -10.53
N CYS A 83 -9.55 7.33 -9.26
CA CYS A 83 -8.56 6.34 -8.86
C CYS A 83 -9.18 5.39 -7.83
N GLU A 84 -8.47 4.30 -7.57
CA GLU A 84 -8.92 3.30 -6.61
C GLU A 84 -7.82 3.02 -5.60
N MET A 85 -8.20 3.04 -4.32
CA MET A 85 -7.32 2.56 -3.27
C MET A 85 -7.43 1.05 -3.23
N LYS A 86 -6.29 0.37 -3.27
CA LYS A 86 -6.26 -1.09 -3.33
C LYS A 86 -5.27 -1.66 -2.34
N ARG A 87 -5.57 -2.83 -1.85
CA ARG A 87 -4.61 -3.64 -1.11
C ARG A 87 -4.13 -2.98 0.18
N LEU A 88 -5.02 -2.24 0.85
CA LEU A 88 -4.67 -1.70 2.16
C LEU A 88 -4.48 -2.86 3.13
N TYR A 89 -3.29 -2.99 3.66
CA TYR A 89 -2.96 -4.07 4.56
C TYR A 89 -1.99 -3.59 5.63
N LEU A 90 -2.25 -4.03 6.86
CA LEU A 90 -1.36 -3.78 7.98
C LEU A 90 -1.22 -5.09 8.73
N ARG A 91 0.00 -5.53 8.97
CA ARG A 91 0.24 -6.77 9.72
C ARG A 91 -0.43 -6.69 11.08
N PRO A 92 -0.97 -7.83 11.58
CA PRO A 92 -1.68 -7.83 12.87
C PRO A 92 -0.88 -7.21 14.01
N ALA A 93 0.42 -7.47 14.08
CA ALA A 93 1.27 -6.94 15.14
C ALA A 93 1.36 -5.42 15.14
N ALA A 94 1.09 -4.78 14.00
CA ALA A 94 1.16 -3.31 13.88
C ALA A 94 -0.20 -2.64 14.00
N ARG A 95 -1.27 -3.40 14.12
CA ARG A 95 -2.62 -2.84 14.27
C ARG A 95 -2.71 -2.14 15.61
N GLY A 96 -3.39 -1.01 15.62
CA GLY A 96 -3.45 -0.17 16.80
C GLY A 96 -2.30 0.81 16.92
N SER A 97 -1.36 0.80 15.96
CA SER A 97 -0.23 1.72 15.97
C SER A 97 -0.54 3.09 15.37
N GLY A 98 -1.71 3.24 14.73
CA GLY A 98 -2.07 4.46 14.01
C GLY A 98 -1.62 4.46 12.56
N LEU A 99 -0.89 3.44 12.11
CA LEU A 99 -0.39 3.39 10.74
C LEU A 99 -1.47 3.09 9.70
N GLY A 100 -2.51 2.35 10.08
CA GLY A 100 -3.62 2.08 9.17
C GLY A 100 -4.29 3.37 8.69
N PRO A 101 -4.82 4.18 9.62
CA PRO A 101 -5.38 5.48 9.24
C PRO A 101 -4.36 6.38 8.54
N ALA A 102 -3.10 6.34 8.94
CA ALA A 102 -2.07 7.15 8.29
C ALA A 102 -1.87 6.74 6.83
N LEU A 103 -1.90 5.44 6.53
CA LEU A 103 -1.81 4.96 5.15
C LEU A 103 -3.01 5.43 4.32
N VAL A 104 -4.20 5.37 4.90
CA VAL A 104 -5.41 5.83 4.21
C VAL A 104 -5.31 7.32 3.89
N ASP A 105 -4.97 8.14 4.89
CA ASP A 105 -4.81 9.57 4.68
C ASP A 105 -3.72 9.88 3.67
N GLY A 106 -2.62 9.13 3.74
CA GLY A 106 -1.51 9.31 2.82
C GLY A 106 -1.87 8.99 1.38
N ILE A 107 -2.62 7.91 1.15
CA ILE A 107 -2.96 7.54 -0.21
C ILE A 107 -4.02 8.49 -0.78
N ILE A 108 -4.90 9.01 0.07
CA ILE A 108 -5.85 10.04 -0.35
C ILE A 108 -5.09 11.31 -0.78
N ALA A 109 -4.10 11.70 -0.01
CA ALA A 109 -3.28 12.85 -0.34
C ALA A 109 -2.54 12.64 -1.67
N GLU A 110 -2.05 11.42 -1.92
CA GLU A 110 -1.40 11.08 -3.19
C GLU A 110 -2.39 11.19 -4.36
N GLY A 111 -3.62 10.71 -4.17
CA GLY A 111 -4.63 10.83 -5.21
C GLY A 111 -4.90 12.28 -5.58
N ARG A 112 -4.99 13.14 -4.57
CA ARG A 112 -5.17 14.58 -4.81
C ARG A 112 -3.97 15.20 -5.52
N ARG A 113 -2.77 14.84 -5.08
CA ARG A 113 -1.54 15.35 -5.69
C ARG A 113 -1.44 14.96 -7.16
N LEU A 114 -1.90 13.76 -7.50
CA LEU A 114 -1.89 13.26 -8.87
C LEU A 114 -3.02 13.83 -9.74
N GLY A 115 -3.95 14.57 -9.13
CA GLY A 115 -5.01 15.26 -9.86
C GLY A 115 -6.31 14.48 -10.00
N TYR A 116 -6.46 13.37 -9.29
CA TYR A 116 -7.70 12.62 -9.33
C TYR A 116 -8.81 13.37 -8.61
N ARG A 117 -10.01 13.29 -9.15
CA ARG A 117 -11.18 13.97 -8.59
C ARG A 117 -11.95 13.08 -7.62
N ARG A 118 -11.83 11.77 -7.76
CA ARG A 118 -12.54 10.79 -6.95
C ARG A 118 -11.65 9.60 -6.64
N MET A 119 -11.89 9.00 -5.50
CA MET A 119 -11.23 7.77 -5.11
C MET A 119 -12.29 6.76 -4.66
N ARG A 120 -12.15 5.56 -5.13
CA ARG A 120 -12.98 4.44 -4.68
C ARG A 120 -12.25 3.58 -3.70
#